data_afdbcb5b64d557d16ebbddf1ea26eb09
#
_entry.id   afdbcb5b64d557d16ebbddf1ea26eb09
#
_cell.length_a   1.000
_cell.length_b   1.000
_cell.length_c   1.000
_cell.angle_alpha   90.00
_cell.angle_beta   90.00
_cell.angle_gamma   90.00
#
_symmetry.space_group_name_H-M   'P 1'
#
loop_
_entity.id
_entity.type
_entity.pdbx_description
1 polymer ?
#
loop_
_entity_poly.entity_id
_entity_poly.type
_entity_poly.pdbx_seq_one_letter_code
_entity_poly.pdbx_strand_id
1 'polypeptide(L)'
;TLLIVCEEGEVEYDADILRKSRTVMEVIDEESEFTPENLIELEKKYKPERIIVEYNGMWNCKNMKLPWHWTVEQQITTINGSTFQTYYTNMKSLLAEQIRKSELIIFNRCDGLNDQLGNFKRNIKAVNPTADVVFEDKDGEINQILEEDLPFDLNQPVIDLDTYAYGIWYLDAMDNLNRYIGKTIKFKAMVLRPKDGSTDYFVPGRMAMTCCAEDMAFLGYACKYDK
;
A
#
# COMPACT_ATOMS: atom_id res chain seq x y z
N THR A 1 5.52 -26.58 4.19
CA THR A 1 4.93 -25.42 3.49
C THR A 1 4.44 -25.84 2.11
N LEU A 2 3.31 -25.32 1.67
CA LEU A 2 2.86 -25.39 0.28
C LEU A 2 3.01 -23.98 -0.33
N LEU A 3 3.74 -23.87 -1.45
CA LEU A 3 3.84 -22.67 -2.26
C LEU A 3 2.95 -22.86 -3.49
N ILE A 4 1.97 -22.00 -3.66
CA ILE A 4 1.10 -21.95 -4.85
C ILE A 4 1.54 -20.76 -5.67
N VAL A 5 2.06 -21.01 -6.87
CA VAL A 5 2.51 -20.00 -7.82
C VAL A 5 1.45 -19.81 -8.88
N CYS A 6 0.91 -18.60 -9.00
CA CYS A 6 -0.08 -18.27 -10.01
C CYS A 6 0.63 -17.69 -11.24
N GLU A 7 0.82 -18.53 -12.24
CA GLU A 7 1.61 -18.31 -13.45
C GLU A 7 3.13 -18.26 -13.17
N GLU A 8 3.89 -19.11 -13.84
CA GLU A 8 5.36 -19.13 -13.69
C GLU A 8 5.98 -17.83 -14.19
N GLY A 9 6.83 -17.24 -13.34
CA GLY A 9 7.58 -16.04 -13.67
C GLY A 9 8.85 -16.35 -14.50
N GLU A 10 9.61 -15.29 -14.82
CA GLU A 10 10.90 -15.42 -15.55
C GLU A 10 11.99 -16.09 -14.71
N VAL A 11 11.84 -16.12 -13.38
CA VAL A 11 12.83 -16.67 -12.46
C VAL A 11 12.29 -17.95 -11.83
N GLU A 12 12.98 -19.06 -12.07
CA GLU A 12 12.65 -20.35 -11.46
C GLU A 12 13.06 -20.37 -9.97
N TYR A 13 12.25 -21.02 -9.16
CA TYR A 13 12.59 -21.29 -7.76
C TYR A 13 13.71 -22.33 -7.65
N ASP A 14 14.72 -22.04 -6.83
CA ASP A 14 15.81 -22.95 -6.56
C ASP A 14 15.31 -24.22 -5.85
N ALA A 15 15.43 -25.36 -6.53
CA ALA A 15 14.99 -26.65 -6.03
C ALA A 15 15.68 -27.06 -4.70
N ASP A 16 16.93 -26.63 -4.48
CA ASP A 16 17.64 -26.90 -3.23
C ASP A 16 17.11 -26.09 -2.07
N ILE A 17 16.69 -24.84 -2.33
CA ILE A 17 16.02 -23.98 -1.33
C ILE A 17 14.67 -24.58 -0.97
N LEU A 18 13.85 -24.95 -1.96
CA LEU A 18 12.55 -25.58 -1.73
C LEU A 18 12.69 -26.87 -0.90
N ARG A 19 13.67 -27.71 -1.23
CA ARG A 19 13.94 -28.94 -0.48
C ARG A 19 14.38 -28.66 0.95
N LYS A 20 15.31 -27.73 1.19
CA LYS A 20 15.82 -27.36 2.52
C LYS A 20 14.72 -26.77 3.40
N SER A 21 13.82 -25.96 2.83
CA SER A 21 12.68 -25.38 3.52
C SER A 21 11.47 -26.32 3.65
N ARG A 22 11.57 -27.55 3.13
CA ARG A 22 10.45 -28.50 3.08
C ARG A 22 9.21 -27.88 2.43
N THR A 23 9.42 -27.18 1.34
CA THR A 23 8.36 -26.53 0.57
C THR A 23 8.05 -27.36 -0.67
N VAL A 24 6.79 -27.67 -0.86
CA VAL A 24 6.25 -28.22 -2.11
C VAL A 24 5.68 -27.06 -2.90
N MET A 25 5.94 -27.02 -4.20
CA MET A 25 5.43 -26.01 -5.11
C MET A 25 4.39 -26.64 -6.05
N GLU A 26 3.29 -25.93 -6.24
CA GLU A 26 2.26 -26.21 -7.26
C GLU A 26 2.01 -24.94 -8.06
N VAL A 27 1.76 -25.09 -9.36
CA VAL A 27 1.53 -24.00 -10.29
C VAL A 27 0.06 -23.99 -10.70
N ILE A 28 -0.54 -22.81 -10.74
CA ILE A 28 -1.88 -22.56 -11.30
C ILE A 28 -1.72 -21.54 -12.42
N ASP A 29 -1.83 -21.97 -13.67
CA ASP A 29 -1.54 -21.12 -14.83
C ASP A 29 -2.70 -20.18 -15.20
N GLU A 30 -3.93 -20.56 -14.90
CA GLU A 30 -5.11 -19.82 -15.31
C GLU A 30 -5.90 -19.28 -14.11
N GLU A 31 -6.31 -17.99 -14.14
CA GLU A 31 -7.14 -17.38 -13.08
C GLU A 31 -8.40 -18.20 -12.78
N SER A 32 -8.97 -18.84 -13.81
CA SER A 32 -10.17 -19.68 -13.70
C SER A 32 -9.97 -20.96 -12.88
N GLU A 33 -8.74 -21.41 -12.73
CA GLU A 33 -8.37 -22.58 -11.93
C GLU A 33 -8.09 -22.23 -10.46
N PHE A 34 -7.90 -20.94 -10.16
CA PHE A 34 -7.74 -20.46 -8.78
C PHE A 34 -9.10 -20.42 -8.07
N THR A 35 -9.62 -21.60 -7.73
CA THR A 35 -10.92 -21.76 -7.08
C THR A 35 -10.79 -22.38 -5.69
N PRO A 36 -11.72 -22.08 -4.76
CA PRO A 36 -11.72 -22.71 -3.43
C PRO A 36 -11.67 -24.24 -3.49
N GLU A 37 -12.33 -24.84 -4.47
CA GLU A 37 -12.37 -26.29 -4.66
C GLU A 37 -10.99 -26.86 -4.96
N ASN A 38 -10.27 -26.30 -5.94
CA ASN A 38 -8.91 -26.71 -6.29
C ASN A 38 -7.94 -26.49 -5.14
N LEU A 39 -8.06 -25.35 -4.44
CA LEU A 39 -7.20 -25.04 -3.29
C LEU A 39 -7.42 -26.04 -2.14
N ILE A 40 -8.66 -26.48 -1.89
CA ILE A 40 -8.97 -27.53 -0.91
C ILE A 40 -8.40 -28.87 -1.33
N GLU A 41 -8.39 -29.20 -2.62
CA GLU A 41 -7.76 -30.43 -3.12
C GLU A 41 -6.25 -30.45 -2.88
N LEU A 42 -5.56 -29.32 -3.15
CA LEU A 42 -4.14 -29.16 -2.86
C LEU A 42 -3.86 -29.27 -1.36
N GLU A 43 -4.67 -28.64 -0.52
CA GLU A 43 -4.55 -28.73 0.94
C GLU A 43 -4.71 -30.18 1.42
N LYS A 44 -5.69 -30.92 0.93
CA LYS A 44 -5.90 -32.35 1.27
C LYS A 44 -4.74 -33.23 0.80
N LYS A 45 -4.19 -32.94 -0.37
CA LYS A 45 -3.07 -33.69 -0.99
C LYS A 45 -1.79 -33.56 -0.15
N TYR A 46 -1.46 -32.32 0.24
CA TYR A 46 -0.17 -32.01 0.87
C TYR A 46 -0.23 -31.84 2.39
N LYS A 47 -1.40 -31.59 2.95
CA LYS A 47 -1.63 -31.31 4.39
C LYS A 47 -0.60 -30.35 4.98
N PRO A 48 -0.44 -29.16 4.38
CA PRO A 48 0.59 -28.21 4.79
C PRO A 48 0.23 -27.53 6.11
N GLU A 49 1.25 -27.21 6.91
CA GLU A 49 1.08 -26.35 8.10
C GLU A 49 0.95 -24.87 7.73
N ARG A 50 1.50 -24.47 6.56
CA ARG A 50 1.46 -23.11 6.02
C ARG A 50 1.31 -23.16 4.51
N ILE A 51 0.53 -22.24 4.00
CA ILE A 51 0.35 -22.02 2.55
C ILE A 51 0.84 -20.62 2.23
N ILE A 52 1.64 -20.49 1.19
CA ILE A 52 2.07 -19.23 0.58
C ILE A 52 1.47 -19.21 -0.82
N VAL A 53 0.78 -18.13 -1.16
CA VAL A 53 0.24 -17.91 -2.49
C VAL A 53 0.98 -16.75 -3.13
N GLU A 54 1.70 -17.02 -4.22
CA GLU A 54 2.21 -16.00 -5.12
C GLU A 54 1.16 -15.73 -6.18
N TYR A 55 0.32 -14.72 -5.90
CA TYR A 55 -0.80 -14.38 -6.76
C TYR A 55 -0.33 -13.53 -7.93
N ASN A 56 -0.80 -13.84 -9.15
CA ASN A 56 -0.41 -13.11 -10.34
C ASN A 56 -0.85 -11.63 -10.27
N GLY A 57 0.12 -10.73 -10.48
CA GLY A 57 -0.09 -9.29 -10.40
C GLY A 57 -1.00 -8.71 -11.50
N MET A 58 -1.33 -9.48 -12.54
CA MET A 58 -2.27 -9.06 -13.59
C MET A 58 -3.70 -9.55 -13.35
N TRP A 59 -3.88 -10.50 -12.44
CA TRP A 59 -5.21 -10.97 -12.05
C TRP A 59 -5.88 -10.00 -11.08
N ASN A 60 -7.22 -9.92 -11.16
CA ASN A 60 -7.95 -9.00 -10.31
C ASN A 60 -8.12 -9.57 -8.89
N CYS A 61 -7.45 -8.95 -7.90
CA CYS A 61 -7.52 -9.37 -6.49
C CYS A 61 -8.97 -9.41 -5.94
N LYS A 62 -9.92 -8.67 -6.54
CA LYS A 62 -11.34 -8.76 -6.16
C LYS A 62 -11.97 -10.11 -6.50
N ASN A 63 -11.41 -10.82 -7.49
CA ASN A 63 -11.89 -12.14 -7.91
C ASN A 63 -11.30 -13.27 -7.06
N MET A 64 -10.24 -12.98 -6.30
CA MET A 64 -9.60 -13.96 -5.43
C MET A 64 -10.60 -14.52 -4.42
N LYS A 65 -10.84 -15.83 -4.50
CA LYS A 65 -11.70 -16.56 -3.57
C LYS A 65 -10.88 -17.63 -2.87
N LEU A 66 -10.75 -17.51 -1.58
CA LEU A 66 -10.07 -18.49 -0.74
C LEU A 66 -11.07 -19.45 -0.10
N PRO A 67 -10.66 -20.67 0.26
CA PRO A 67 -11.47 -21.56 1.08
C PRO A 67 -11.95 -20.86 2.35
N TRP A 68 -13.21 -21.10 2.73
CA TRP A 68 -13.87 -20.38 3.83
C TRP A 68 -13.16 -20.50 5.18
N HIS A 69 -12.38 -21.55 5.39
CA HIS A 69 -11.64 -21.82 6.63
C HIS A 69 -10.20 -21.31 6.62
N TRP A 70 -9.72 -20.77 5.48
CA TRP A 70 -8.41 -20.15 5.43
C TRP A 70 -8.45 -18.74 5.98
N THR A 71 -7.38 -18.38 6.68
CA THR A 71 -7.16 -17.02 7.17
C THR A 71 -5.89 -16.47 6.54
N VAL A 72 -5.98 -15.30 5.96
CA VAL A 72 -4.80 -14.58 5.48
C VAL A 72 -4.10 -13.99 6.70
N GLU A 73 -2.92 -14.49 7.01
CA GLU A 73 -2.09 -13.99 8.12
C GLU A 73 -1.37 -12.71 7.74
N GLN A 74 -0.91 -12.63 6.49
CA GLN A 74 -0.18 -11.47 5.98
C GLN A 74 -0.36 -11.34 4.46
N GLN A 75 -0.56 -10.12 3.99
CA GLN A 75 -0.52 -9.78 2.58
C GLN A 75 0.68 -8.89 2.30
N ILE A 76 1.56 -9.33 1.38
CA ILE A 76 2.73 -8.58 0.93
C ILE A 76 2.54 -8.29 -0.56
N THR A 77 2.81 -7.06 -0.98
CA THR A 77 2.84 -6.71 -2.40
C THR A 77 4.26 -6.33 -2.82
N THR A 78 4.78 -7.02 -3.83
CA THR A 78 6.06 -6.67 -4.46
C THR A 78 5.82 -5.83 -5.70
N ILE A 79 6.59 -4.75 -5.84
CA ILE A 79 6.44 -3.79 -6.95
C ILE A 79 7.81 -3.56 -7.59
N ASN A 80 7.88 -3.70 -8.90
CA ASN A 80 9.08 -3.33 -9.64
C ASN A 80 9.17 -1.80 -9.71
N GLY A 81 10.15 -1.20 -9.02
CA GLY A 81 10.36 0.24 -8.95
C GLY A 81 10.61 0.87 -10.32
N SER A 82 11.34 0.18 -11.21
CA SER A 82 11.67 0.72 -12.54
C SER A 82 10.45 0.90 -13.45
N THR A 83 9.36 0.15 -13.22
CA THR A 83 8.14 0.21 -14.02
C THR A 83 6.95 0.83 -13.28
N PHE A 84 7.09 1.11 -12.00
CA PHE A 84 6.00 1.56 -11.13
C PHE A 84 5.24 2.77 -11.68
N GLN A 85 5.96 3.81 -12.14
CA GLN A 85 5.32 5.02 -12.66
C GLN A 85 4.41 4.73 -13.85
N THR A 86 4.81 3.81 -14.73
CA THR A 86 4.02 3.39 -15.88
C THR A 86 2.74 2.66 -15.43
N TYR A 87 2.87 1.70 -14.52
CA TYR A 87 1.71 0.97 -13.97
C TYR A 87 0.79 1.87 -13.18
N TYR A 88 1.34 2.75 -12.34
CA TYR A 88 0.55 3.70 -11.56
C TYR A 88 -0.27 4.65 -12.44
N THR A 89 0.27 5.05 -13.59
CA THR A 89 -0.43 5.95 -14.52
C THR A 89 -1.51 5.22 -15.32
N ASN A 90 -1.22 4.01 -15.81
CA ASN A 90 -2.08 3.32 -16.78
C ASN A 90 -3.01 2.28 -16.15
N MET A 91 -2.64 1.69 -15.00
CA MET A 91 -3.34 0.59 -14.34
C MET A 91 -3.60 0.89 -12.87
N LYS A 92 -3.87 2.14 -12.54
CA LYS A 92 -3.99 2.62 -11.15
C LYS A 92 -5.00 1.84 -10.32
N SER A 93 -6.15 1.49 -10.89
CA SER A 93 -7.20 0.75 -10.17
C SER A 93 -6.76 -0.67 -9.81
N LEU A 94 -6.09 -1.37 -10.73
CA LEU A 94 -5.56 -2.72 -10.46
C LEU A 94 -4.51 -2.67 -9.36
N LEU A 95 -3.54 -1.76 -9.48
CA LEU A 95 -2.50 -1.57 -8.48
C LEU A 95 -3.10 -1.19 -7.11
N ALA A 96 -4.09 -0.30 -7.07
CA ALA A 96 -4.75 0.09 -5.83
C ALA A 96 -5.40 -1.10 -5.12
N GLU A 97 -6.03 -2.03 -5.85
CA GLU A 97 -6.62 -3.22 -5.25
C GLU A 97 -5.56 -4.18 -4.67
N GLN A 98 -4.40 -4.29 -5.30
CA GLN A 98 -3.30 -5.11 -4.81
C GLN A 98 -2.72 -4.57 -3.50
N ILE A 99 -2.53 -3.25 -3.40
CA ILE A 99 -1.87 -2.62 -2.24
C ILE A 99 -2.82 -2.29 -1.09
N ARG A 100 -4.14 -2.20 -1.34
CA ARG A 100 -5.14 -1.69 -0.39
C ARG A 100 -5.14 -2.41 0.97
N LYS A 101 -4.88 -3.70 0.99
CA LYS A 101 -4.89 -4.55 2.18
C LYS A 101 -3.51 -5.08 2.56
N SER A 102 -2.47 -4.67 1.83
CA SER A 102 -1.11 -5.13 2.11
C SER A 102 -0.59 -4.46 3.37
N GLU A 103 -0.03 -5.26 4.26
CA GLU A 103 0.66 -4.80 5.47
C GLU A 103 2.08 -4.33 5.13
N LEU A 104 2.70 -4.98 4.14
CA LEU A 104 4.04 -4.67 3.67
C LEU A 104 4.05 -4.53 2.14
N ILE A 105 4.70 -3.49 1.66
CA ILE A 105 4.91 -3.23 0.24
C ILE A 105 6.40 -3.09 -0.02
N ILE A 106 6.94 -3.97 -0.85
CA ILE A 106 8.35 -4.02 -1.18
C ILE A 106 8.55 -3.54 -2.61
N PHE A 107 9.23 -2.42 -2.76
CA PHE A 107 9.72 -1.99 -4.06
C PHE A 107 11.09 -2.61 -4.30
N ASN A 108 11.22 -3.45 -5.30
CA ASN A 108 12.50 -3.98 -5.76
C ASN A 108 12.98 -3.25 -7.02
N ARG A 109 14.22 -3.52 -7.45
CA ARG A 109 14.82 -2.93 -8.66
C ARG A 109 14.77 -1.40 -8.64
N CYS A 110 15.09 -0.82 -7.49
CA CYS A 110 15.11 0.63 -7.29
C CYS A 110 16.46 1.29 -7.64
N ASP A 111 17.32 0.61 -8.39
CA ASP A 111 18.62 1.12 -8.80
C ASP A 111 18.52 2.46 -9.51
N GLY A 112 19.18 3.49 -8.97
CA GLY A 112 19.20 4.83 -9.55
C GLY A 112 17.89 5.62 -9.45
N LEU A 113 16.93 5.17 -8.63
CA LEU A 113 15.62 5.81 -8.46
C LEU A 113 15.49 6.64 -7.17
N ASN A 114 16.58 6.92 -6.46
CA ASN A 114 16.56 7.56 -5.14
C ASN A 114 15.70 8.82 -5.08
N ASP A 115 15.75 9.67 -6.11
CA ASP A 115 14.97 10.91 -6.18
C ASP A 115 13.45 10.68 -6.36
N GLN A 116 13.03 9.46 -6.70
CA GLN A 116 11.65 9.11 -6.96
C GLN A 116 10.98 8.36 -5.79
N LEU A 117 11.78 7.76 -4.90
CA LEU A 117 11.28 6.85 -3.86
C LEU A 117 10.29 7.54 -2.91
N GLY A 118 10.54 8.80 -2.54
CA GLY A 118 9.62 9.60 -1.73
C GLY A 118 8.26 9.75 -2.40
N ASN A 119 8.25 10.00 -3.71
CA ASN A 119 7.01 10.09 -4.48
C ASN A 119 6.29 8.73 -4.58
N PHE A 120 7.05 7.63 -4.74
CA PHE A 120 6.48 6.28 -4.75
C PHE A 120 5.81 5.97 -3.40
N LYS A 121 6.49 6.23 -2.30
CA LYS A 121 5.94 6.06 -0.95
C LYS A 121 4.65 6.86 -0.76
N ARG A 122 4.62 8.15 -1.16
CA ARG A 122 3.41 8.97 -1.08
C ARG A 122 2.24 8.39 -1.89
N ASN A 123 2.50 7.90 -3.10
CA ASN A 123 1.48 7.29 -3.94
C ASN A 123 0.88 6.03 -3.30
N ILE A 124 1.70 5.23 -2.65
CA ILE A 124 1.24 4.06 -1.88
C ILE A 124 0.41 4.50 -0.66
N LYS A 125 0.95 5.42 0.14
CA LYS A 125 0.29 5.91 1.36
C LYS A 125 -1.04 6.61 1.08
N ALA A 126 -1.22 7.19 -0.09
CA ALA A 126 -2.51 7.74 -0.53
C ALA A 126 -3.59 6.66 -0.68
N VAL A 127 -3.23 5.43 -0.99
CA VAL A 127 -4.16 4.29 -1.14
C VAL A 127 -4.25 3.45 0.13
N ASN A 128 -3.09 3.21 0.77
CA ASN A 128 -2.97 2.42 2.00
C ASN A 128 -2.05 3.14 3.00
N PRO A 129 -2.61 3.99 3.87
CA PRO A 129 -1.83 4.78 4.83
C PRO A 129 -1.07 3.95 5.86
N THR A 130 -1.55 2.74 6.15
CA THR A 130 -1.03 1.89 7.22
C THR A 130 0.05 0.91 6.77
N ALA A 131 0.22 0.71 5.45
CA ALA A 131 1.20 -0.24 4.94
C ALA A 131 2.64 0.20 5.24
N ASP A 132 3.48 -0.72 5.65
CA ASP A 132 4.92 -0.50 5.65
C ASP A 132 5.46 -0.53 4.22
N VAL A 133 6.35 0.39 3.88
CA VAL A 133 6.93 0.50 2.54
C VAL A 133 8.44 0.41 2.62
N VAL A 134 9.00 -0.59 1.94
CA VAL A 134 10.43 -0.88 1.88
C VAL A 134 10.89 -0.75 0.43
N PHE A 135 12.09 -0.25 0.24
CA PHE A 135 12.74 -0.13 -1.07
C PHE A 135 14.02 -0.95 -1.10
N GLU A 136 14.25 -1.65 -2.20
CA GLU A 136 15.44 -2.49 -2.40
C GLU A 136 16.07 -2.19 -3.76
N ASP A 137 17.38 -2.12 -3.78
CA ASP A 137 18.21 -2.14 -4.98
C ASP A 137 19.05 -3.43 -5.04
N LYS A 138 20.01 -3.48 -5.96
CA LYS A 138 20.93 -4.64 -6.11
C LYS A 138 21.79 -4.91 -4.87
N ASP A 139 21.98 -3.91 -4.01
CA ASP A 139 22.84 -3.98 -2.80
C ASP A 139 22.01 -4.30 -1.55
N GLY A 140 20.68 -4.36 -1.66
CA GLY A 140 19.74 -4.70 -0.60
C GLY A 140 18.79 -3.56 -0.25
N GLU A 141 18.35 -3.51 1.01
CA GLU A 141 17.39 -2.51 1.48
C GLU A 141 17.98 -1.11 1.49
N ILE A 142 17.25 -0.16 0.90
CA ILE A 142 17.60 1.26 0.88
C ILE A 142 17.11 1.90 2.17
N ASN A 143 18.00 2.04 3.16
CA ASN A 143 17.73 2.61 4.48
C ASN A 143 17.93 4.15 4.53
N GLN A 144 17.87 4.83 3.39
CA GLN A 144 17.99 6.29 3.37
C GLN A 144 16.73 6.94 3.94
N ILE A 145 16.91 7.92 4.81
CA ILE A 145 15.83 8.86 5.15
C ILE A 145 15.53 9.62 3.85
N LEU A 146 14.42 9.28 3.22
CA LEU A 146 13.95 10.00 2.04
C LEU A 146 13.52 11.38 2.53
N GLU A 147 14.37 12.39 2.31
CA GLU A 147 13.95 13.79 2.42
C GLU A 147 12.91 14.01 1.32
N GLU A 148 11.67 13.97 1.72
CA GLU A 148 10.57 14.28 0.79
C GLU A 148 10.62 15.77 0.50
N ASP A 149 10.73 16.14 -0.77
CA ASP A 149 10.52 17.51 -1.23
C ASP A 149 9.06 17.91 -0.94
N LEU A 150 8.84 18.52 0.22
CA LEU A 150 7.56 19.05 0.57
C LEU A 150 7.29 20.33 -0.26
N PRO A 151 6.09 20.48 -0.84
CA PRO A 151 5.74 21.67 -1.63
C PRO A 151 5.49 22.91 -0.75
N PHE A 152 5.97 22.90 0.49
CA PHE A 152 5.86 23.97 1.46
C PHE A 152 7.07 23.96 2.41
N ASP A 153 7.38 25.13 2.96
CA ASP A 153 8.53 25.30 3.86
C ASP A 153 8.14 24.98 5.31
N LEU A 154 8.73 23.92 5.86
CA LEU A 154 8.56 23.54 7.27
C LEU A 154 9.15 24.54 8.27
N ASN A 155 10.05 25.45 7.86
CA ASN A 155 10.62 26.42 8.77
C ASN A 155 9.68 27.61 9.06
N GLN A 156 8.61 27.76 8.28
CA GLN A 156 7.62 28.81 8.51
C GLN A 156 6.73 28.48 9.72
N PRO A 157 6.39 29.47 10.55
CA PRO A 157 5.44 29.27 11.64
C PRO A 157 4.01 29.06 11.14
N VAL A 158 3.69 29.54 9.96
CA VAL A 158 2.40 29.36 9.28
C VAL A 158 2.67 28.68 7.93
N ILE A 159 2.16 27.48 7.77
CA ILE A 159 2.25 26.71 6.53
C ILE A 159 0.95 26.92 5.75
N ASP A 160 1.03 27.64 4.63
CA ASP A 160 -0.13 27.93 3.76
C ASP A 160 -0.20 26.86 2.66
N LEU A 161 -1.25 26.04 2.70
CA LEU A 161 -1.42 24.88 1.83
C LEU A 161 -2.44 25.18 0.72
N ASP A 162 -2.01 25.05 -0.51
CA ASP A 162 -2.89 25.02 -1.66
C ASP A 162 -3.61 23.65 -1.81
N THR A 163 -4.27 23.45 -2.93
CA THR A 163 -5.02 22.20 -3.18
C THR A 163 -4.11 21.01 -3.32
N TYR A 164 -2.94 21.17 -3.94
CA TYR A 164 -1.99 20.10 -4.16
C TYR A 164 -1.21 19.76 -2.88
N ALA A 165 -0.72 20.78 -2.21
CA ALA A 165 0.05 20.64 -0.98
C ALA A 165 -0.74 20.03 0.18
N TYR A 166 -2.08 20.21 0.22
CA TYR A 166 -2.92 19.66 1.27
C TYR A 166 -2.84 18.15 1.41
N GLY A 167 -2.93 17.42 0.29
CA GLY A 167 -2.85 15.96 0.31
C GLY A 167 -1.49 15.46 0.78
N ILE A 168 -0.42 16.11 0.34
CA ILE A 168 0.96 15.78 0.73
C ILE A 168 1.16 16.06 2.22
N TRP A 169 0.72 17.23 2.70
CA TRP A 169 0.76 17.57 4.12
C TRP A 169 -0.01 16.58 4.98
N TYR A 170 -1.21 16.18 4.55
CA TYR A 170 -2.05 15.26 5.31
C TYR A 170 -1.34 13.91 5.53
N LEU A 171 -0.74 13.35 4.48
CA LEU A 171 -0.02 12.09 4.55
C LEU A 171 1.29 12.23 5.36
N ASP A 172 2.08 13.28 5.12
CA ASP A 172 3.31 13.50 5.89
C ASP A 172 3.03 13.73 7.38
N ALA A 173 1.93 14.41 7.71
CA ALA A 173 1.54 14.63 9.10
C ALA A 173 1.08 13.35 9.82
N MET A 174 0.58 12.34 9.09
CA MET A 174 0.28 11.03 9.67
C MET A 174 1.56 10.29 10.07
N ASP A 175 2.60 10.33 9.22
CA ASP A 175 3.85 9.63 9.45
C ASP A 175 4.83 10.43 10.34
N ASN A 176 4.80 11.76 10.26
CA ASN A 176 5.78 12.66 10.85
C ASN A 176 5.16 13.79 11.67
N LEU A 177 4.20 13.48 12.54
CA LEU A 177 3.45 14.47 13.33
C LEU A 177 4.34 15.50 14.05
N ASN A 178 5.50 15.07 14.54
CA ASN A 178 6.43 15.93 15.28
C ASN A 178 6.95 17.13 14.47
N ARG A 179 6.95 17.07 13.13
CA ARG A 179 7.36 18.18 12.26
C ARG A 179 6.39 19.37 12.33
N TYR A 180 5.16 19.13 12.75
CA TYR A 180 4.05 20.10 12.74
C TYR A 180 3.66 20.62 14.11
N ILE A 181 4.25 20.10 15.18
CA ILE A 181 3.99 20.56 16.55
C ILE A 181 4.35 22.05 16.68
N GLY A 182 3.39 22.84 17.17
CA GLY A 182 3.55 24.28 17.36
C GLY A 182 3.42 25.12 16.08
N LYS A 183 3.09 24.52 14.93
CA LYS A 183 2.88 25.23 13.67
C LYS A 183 1.41 25.50 13.42
N THR A 184 1.13 26.57 12.70
CA THR A 184 -0.21 26.91 12.21
C THR A 184 -0.35 26.41 10.77
N ILE A 185 -1.37 25.60 10.51
CA ILE A 185 -1.69 25.12 9.17
C ILE A 185 -2.86 25.90 8.62
N LYS A 186 -2.66 26.58 7.50
CA LYS A 186 -3.67 27.39 6.84
C LYS A 186 -4.07 26.76 5.51
N PHE A 187 -5.36 26.49 5.33
CA PHE A 187 -5.89 25.92 4.10
C PHE A 187 -7.38 26.21 3.94
N LYS A 188 -7.90 26.10 2.73
CA LYS A 188 -9.34 26.16 2.44
C LYS A 188 -9.94 24.78 2.68
N ALA A 189 -10.89 24.68 3.62
CA ALA A 189 -11.48 23.43 4.07
C ALA A 189 -12.99 23.37 3.88
N MET A 190 -13.52 22.17 3.76
CA MET A 190 -14.88 21.81 4.18
C MET A 190 -14.82 21.48 5.67
N VAL A 191 -15.89 21.80 6.41
CA VAL A 191 -15.95 21.54 7.85
C VAL A 191 -17.04 20.51 8.13
N LEU A 192 -16.63 19.38 8.69
CA LEU A 192 -17.57 18.41 9.24
C LEU A 192 -17.74 18.68 10.74
N ARG A 193 -18.98 18.62 11.18
CA ARG A 193 -19.33 18.67 12.60
C ARG A 193 -19.74 17.29 13.09
N PRO A 194 -19.46 16.95 14.37
CA PRO A 194 -19.90 15.70 14.96
C PRO A 194 -21.41 15.52 14.87
N LYS A 195 -21.86 14.31 14.57
CA LYS A 195 -23.28 13.98 14.52
C LYS A 195 -23.93 13.87 15.91
N ASP A 196 -23.12 13.67 16.94
CA ASP A 196 -23.54 13.58 18.35
C ASP A 196 -23.87 14.93 19.00
N GLY A 197 -23.76 16.04 18.24
CA GLY A 197 -24.03 17.39 18.73
C GLY A 197 -22.91 17.97 19.58
N SER A 198 -21.78 17.30 19.73
CA SER A 198 -20.60 17.87 20.40
C SER A 198 -20.18 19.18 19.74
N THR A 199 -19.87 20.19 20.56
CA THR A 199 -19.42 21.52 20.12
C THR A 199 -17.93 21.75 20.39
N ASP A 200 -17.24 20.76 20.95
CA ASP A 200 -15.89 20.92 21.46
C ASP A 200 -14.81 20.68 20.41
N TYR A 201 -15.21 20.13 19.26
CA TYR A 201 -14.32 19.92 18.13
C TYR A 201 -15.07 20.03 16.79
N PHE A 202 -14.32 20.23 15.75
CA PHE A 202 -14.79 20.17 14.36
C PHE A 202 -13.69 19.50 13.52
N VAL A 203 -14.02 19.03 12.33
CA VAL A 203 -13.06 18.38 11.44
C VAL A 203 -12.97 19.21 10.15
N PRO A 204 -11.97 20.09 10.02
CA PRO A 204 -11.67 20.73 8.75
C PRO A 204 -10.94 19.74 7.85
N GLY A 205 -11.34 19.69 6.59
CA GLY A 205 -10.73 18.74 5.66
C GLY A 205 -11.12 18.99 4.21
N ARG A 206 -10.73 18.07 3.36
CA ARG A 206 -11.02 18.10 1.91
C ARG A 206 -11.40 16.72 1.41
N MET A 207 -12.21 16.67 0.36
CA MET A 207 -12.42 15.44 -0.39
C MET A 207 -11.19 15.16 -1.22
N ALA A 208 -10.70 13.94 -1.16
CA ALA A 208 -9.61 13.44 -1.98
C ALA A 208 -10.03 12.17 -2.71
N MET A 209 -9.59 12.04 -3.95
CA MET A 209 -9.76 10.83 -4.77
C MET A 209 -8.44 10.08 -4.76
N THR A 210 -8.45 8.82 -4.33
CA THR A 210 -7.23 8.01 -4.24
C THR A 210 -6.93 7.28 -5.55
N CYS A 211 -7.88 6.53 -6.09
CA CYS A 211 -7.68 5.80 -7.35
C CYS A 211 -8.73 6.08 -8.41
N CYS A 212 -10.01 6.28 -8.04
CA CYS A 212 -11.10 6.54 -8.98
C CYS A 212 -12.21 7.36 -8.31
N ALA A 213 -13.21 7.80 -9.10
CA ALA A 213 -14.30 8.64 -8.60
C ALA A 213 -15.16 7.96 -7.52
N GLU A 214 -15.20 6.62 -7.51
CA GLU A 214 -15.91 5.84 -6.48
C GLU A 214 -15.14 5.77 -5.16
N ASP A 215 -13.86 6.15 -5.18
CA ASP A 215 -12.94 6.06 -4.04
C ASP A 215 -12.62 7.44 -3.46
N MET A 216 -13.67 8.25 -3.28
CA MET A 216 -13.59 9.57 -2.66
C MET A 216 -13.61 9.44 -1.14
N ALA A 217 -12.58 9.96 -0.48
CA ALA A 217 -12.48 10.00 0.97
C ALA A 217 -12.39 11.45 1.48
N PHE A 218 -12.99 11.70 2.65
CA PHE A 218 -12.79 12.95 3.35
C PHE A 218 -11.54 12.85 4.23
N LEU A 219 -10.53 13.64 3.91
CA LEU A 219 -9.29 13.74 4.67
C LEU A 219 -9.37 14.94 5.60
N GLY A 220 -9.18 14.73 6.91
CA GLY A 220 -9.21 15.82 7.89
C GLY A 220 -8.81 15.35 9.29
N TYR A 221 -8.31 16.29 10.08
CA TYR A 221 -7.97 16.06 11.48
C TYR A 221 -8.99 16.72 12.40
N ALA A 222 -9.31 16.08 13.52
CA ALA A 222 -10.15 16.68 14.53
C ALA A 222 -9.44 17.86 15.21
N CYS A 223 -10.05 19.02 15.16
CA CYS A 223 -9.55 20.24 15.78
C CYS A 223 -10.38 20.58 17.00
N LYS A 224 -9.75 20.69 18.16
CA LYS A 224 -10.40 21.28 19.35
C LYS A 224 -10.67 22.76 19.10
N TYR A 225 -11.78 23.23 19.61
CA TYR A 225 -12.17 24.62 19.54
C TYR A 225 -12.54 25.11 20.95
N ASP A 226 -11.69 25.96 21.50
CA ASP A 226 -12.00 26.69 22.72
C ASP A 226 -12.81 27.93 22.34
N LYS A 227 -14.04 28.05 22.89
CA LYS A 227 -14.94 29.18 22.65
C LYS A 227 -14.47 30.43 23.37
#